data_f4f0ea27552060b11074c187b5f8c241
#
_entry.id   f4f0ea27552060b11074c187b5f8c241
#
_cell.length_a   1.000
_cell.length_b   1.000
_cell.length_c   1.000
_cell.angle_alpha   90.00
_cell.angle_beta   90.00
_cell.angle_gamma   90.00
#
_symmetry.space_group_name_H-M   'P 1'
#
loop_
_entity.id
_entity.type
_entity.pdbx_description
1 polymer ?
#
loop_
_entity_poly.entity_id
_entity_poly.type
_entity_poly.pdbx_seq_one_letter_code
_entity_poly.pdbx_strand_id
1 'polypeptide(L)'
;MIEAVSGAPTYHEWDAVPDGLRPEADLRFAGLEPRGQPVAFLEQGARRIALYRSADAVSRSVNADGDTSDARARSHHDPSRTSLPIGSPGSTAGRGSRRATTALPPTSRLVERTHARPEGERLQEARAWLRTLLLDDFVVLDTETTGLGYRDEVIEIGIVDATGAVVFESLVRPHAGRVPAGATRVHGLTMRDLEGAPTWAEVHDAVLDATRGRRVVAWNAPFDERMVRQSATLWGRRERLGGFECAMRAYASARGLRYGRAKLERAAAEMGVLPSGAQAHRSSDDALLTLQVLMRAAVPLGSGGR
;
A
#
# COMPACT_ATOMS: atom_id res chain seq x y z
N MET A 1 -13.58 16.75 -1.22
CA MET A 1 -13.35 17.78 -0.16
C MET A 1 -14.20 17.39 1.03
N ILE A 2 -13.59 16.94 2.14
CA ILE A 2 -14.32 16.65 3.38
C ILE A 2 -14.53 18.00 4.07
N GLU A 3 -15.77 18.45 4.18
CA GLU A 3 -16.11 19.68 4.90
C GLU A 3 -15.64 19.57 6.35
N ALA A 4 -14.95 20.62 6.80
CA ALA A 4 -14.43 20.67 8.15
C ALA A 4 -15.59 20.73 9.15
N VAL A 5 -15.74 19.68 9.96
CA VAL A 5 -16.57 19.75 11.17
C VAL A 5 -15.92 20.79 12.09
N SER A 6 -16.54 21.95 12.19
CA SER A 6 -16.05 23.05 13.03
C SER A 6 -15.99 22.58 14.49
N GLY A 7 -14.79 22.59 15.09
CA GLY A 7 -14.57 22.24 16.49
C GLY A 7 -14.11 20.82 16.79
N ALA A 8 -13.91 19.96 15.78
CA ALA A 8 -13.35 18.64 16.02
C ALA A 8 -11.87 18.72 16.44
N PRO A 9 -11.43 17.98 17.47
CA PRO A 9 -10.04 17.99 17.92
C PRO A 9 -9.11 17.51 16.81
N THR A 10 -7.95 18.16 16.72
CA THR A 10 -6.89 17.79 15.77
C THR A 10 -5.67 17.34 16.55
N TYR A 11 -5.17 16.17 16.19
CA TYR A 11 -3.94 15.59 16.72
C TYR A 11 -2.82 15.77 15.70
N HIS A 12 -1.59 15.89 16.16
CA HIS A 12 -0.41 16.01 15.28
C HIS A 12 0.52 14.79 15.39
N GLU A 13 0.25 13.94 16.37
CA GLU A 13 0.99 12.69 16.60
C GLU A 13 0.04 11.54 16.87
N TRP A 14 0.38 10.35 16.38
CA TRP A 14 -0.40 9.13 16.61
C TRP A 14 -0.54 8.78 18.09
N ASP A 15 0.51 9.03 18.87
CA ASP A 15 0.54 8.74 20.31
C ASP A 15 -0.47 9.59 21.12
N ALA A 16 -0.90 10.71 20.55
CA ALA A 16 -1.91 11.58 21.13
C ALA A 16 -3.35 11.18 20.75
N VAL A 17 -3.51 10.29 19.76
CA VAL A 17 -4.84 9.84 19.31
C VAL A 17 -5.40 8.82 20.32
N PRO A 18 -6.58 9.08 20.92
CA PRO A 18 -7.22 8.14 21.85
C PRO A 18 -7.46 6.77 21.24
N ASP A 19 -7.33 5.70 22.04
CA ASP A 19 -7.49 4.30 21.61
C ASP A 19 -8.83 3.96 20.93
N GLY A 20 -9.87 4.71 21.22
CA GLY A 20 -11.21 4.54 20.63
C GLY A 20 -11.39 5.20 19.26
N LEU A 21 -10.39 5.96 18.77
CA LEU A 21 -10.47 6.63 17.47
C LEU A 21 -9.64 5.86 16.43
N ARG A 22 -10.22 5.71 15.24
CA ARG A 22 -9.60 4.99 14.13
C ARG A 22 -9.79 5.75 12.81
N PRO A 23 -8.81 5.71 11.90
CA PRO A 23 -9.00 6.08 10.51
C PRO A 23 -10.10 5.25 9.85
N GLU A 24 -10.72 5.79 8.83
CA GLU A 24 -11.69 5.07 8.01
C GLU A 24 -11.11 3.77 7.43
N ALA A 25 -9.86 3.81 6.97
CA ALA A 25 -9.16 2.63 6.45
C ALA A 25 -9.08 1.50 7.48
N ASP A 26 -8.76 1.82 8.75
CA ASP A 26 -8.71 0.84 9.83
C ASP A 26 -10.08 0.21 10.12
N LEU A 27 -11.15 1.00 10.05
CA LEU A 27 -12.52 0.52 10.28
C LEU A 27 -12.97 -0.38 9.12
N ARG A 28 -12.79 0.05 7.89
CA ARG A 28 -13.13 -0.75 6.71
C ARG A 28 -12.41 -2.09 6.69
N PHE A 29 -11.16 -2.09 7.11
CA PHE A 29 -10.39 -3.31 7.23
C PHE A 29 -10.94 -4.25 8.31
N ALA A 30 -11.39 -3.74 9.42
CA ALA A 30 -12.08 -4.54 10.44
C ALA A 30 -13.49 -5.02 10.00
N GLY A 31 -13.85 -4.85 8.72
CA GLY A 31 -15.19 -5.17 8.22
C GLY A 31 -16.26 -4.21 8.73
N LEU A 32 -15.84 -3.02 9.19
CA LEU A 32 -16.70 -2.00 9.76
C LEU A 32 -16.79 -0.82 8.80
N GLU A 33 -17.94 -0.13 8.82
CA GLU A 33 -18.10 1.15 8.15
C GLU A 33 -18.25 2.26 9.18
N PRO A 34 -17.55 3.40 9.01
CA PRO A 34 -17.74 4.53 9.89
C PRO A 34 -19.16 5.07 9.76
N ARG A 35 -19.80 5.42 10.86
CA ARG A 35 -21.08 6.14 10.86
C ARG A 35 -20.85 7.60 11.20
N GLY A 36 -21.58 8.46 10.46
CA GLY A 36 -21.58 9.90 10.71
C GLY A 36 -20.32 10.61 10.23
N GLN A 37 -20.11 11.81 10.76
CA GLN A 37 -18.97 12.65 10.45
C GLN A 37 -17.75 12.24 11.30
N PRO A 38 -16.51 12.51 10.82
CA PRO A 38 -15.33 12.29 11.62
C PRO A 38 -15.38 13.10 12.91
N VAL A 39 -15.00 12.49 14.02
CA VAL A 39 -15.04 13.12 15.35
C VAL A 39 -13.72 13.80 15.74
N ALA A 40 -12.68 13.53 14.99
CA ALA A 40 -11.34 14.12 15.15
C ALA A 40 -10.57 14.05 13.85
N PHE A 41 -9.42 14.70 13.82
CA PHE A 41 -8.47 14.64 12.70
C PHE A 41 -7.07 14.40 13.22
N LEU A 42 -6.25 13.72 12.42
CA LEU A 42 -4.83 13.64 12.60
C LEU A 42 -4.17 14.38 11.44
N GLU A 43 -3.39 15.41 11.74
CA GLU A 43 -2.62 16.15 10.75
C GLU A 43 -1.19 15.63 10.71
N GLN A 44 -0.78 15.18 9.53
CA GLN A 44 0.55 14.67 9.29
C GLN A 44 1.14 15.33 8.04
N GLY A 45 1.94 16.36 8.26
CA GLY A 45 2.46 17.18 7.17
C GLY A 45 1.34 17.90 6.42
N ALA A 46 1.21 17.64 5.12
CA ALA A 46 0.13 18.20 4.29
C ALA A 46 -1.16 17.36 4.30
N ARG A 47 -1.18 16.24 5.01
CA ARG A 47 -2.33 15.32 5.03
C ARG A 47 -3.16 15.52 6.28
N ARG A 48 -4.48 15.46 6.08
CA ARG A 48 -5.47 15.47 7.16
C ARG A 48 -6.26 14.16 7.11
N ILE A 49 -6.05 13.30 8.11
CA ILE A 49 -6.66 11.98 8.23
C ILE A 49 -7.87 12.11 9.13
N ALA A 50 -9.04 11.73 8.63
CA ALA A 50 -10.28 11.71 9.40
C ALA A 50 -10.27 10.52 10.38
N LEU A 51 -10.67 10.79 11.63
CA LEU A 51 -10.74 9.80 12.70
C LEU A 51 -12.20 9.63 13.15
N TYR A 52 -12.60 8.37 13.31
CA TYR A 52 -13.95 7.96 13.69
C TYR A 52 -13.92 7.16 14.98
N ARG A 53 -14.99 7.16 15.76
CA ARG A 53 -15.12 6.28 16.91
C ARG A 53 -15.36 4.86 16.45
N SER A 54 -14.51 3.93 16.85
CA SER A 54 -14.69 2.51 16.54
C SER A 54 -15.98 1.92 17.13
N ALA A 55 -16.44 2.44 18.25
CA ALA A 55 -17.70 2.04 18.88
C ALA A 55 -18.95 2.41 18.07
N ASP A 56 -18.87 3.44 17.22
CA ASP A 56 -19.98 3.89 16.39
C ASP A 56 -20.00 3.25 15.00
N ALA A 57 -18.93 2.51 14.66
CA ALA A 57 -18.83 1.81 13.38
C ALA A 57 -19.73 0.57 13.35
N VAL A 58 -20.28 0.26 12.19
CA VAL A 58 -21.19 -0.87 11.99
C VAL A 58 -20.56 -1.92 11.09
N SER A 59 -20.90 -3.18 11.34
CA SER A 59 -20.49 -4.26 10.45
C SER A 59 -21.00 -4.00 9.03
N ARG A 60 -20.13 -4.13 8.08
CA ARG A 60 -20.48 -4.10 6.65
C ARG A 60 -21.38 -5.29 6.39
N SER A 61 -22.67 -5.05 6.15
CA SER A 61 -23.57 -6.11 5.71
C SER A 61 -23.13 -6.52 4.30
N VAL A 62 -22.58 -7.71 4.16
CA VAL A 62 -22.46 -8.34 2.86
C VAL A 62 -23.89 -8.69 2.47
N ASN A 63 -24.52 -7.87 1.62
CA ASN A 63 -25.78 -8.23 1.03
C ASN A 63 -25.56 -9.53 0.27
N ALA A 64 -26.30 -10.57 0.66
CA ALA A 64 -26.26 -11.90 0.05
C ALA A 64 -26.93 -11.92 -1.34
N ASP A 65 -27.28 -10.75 -1.86
CA ASP A 65 -27.80 -10.60 -3.22
C ASP A 65 -26.66 -10.17 -4.13
N GLY A 66 -26.20 -11.14 -4.94
CA GLY A 66 -25.13 -10.97 -5.92
C GLY A 66 -25.54 -10.07 -7.09
N ASP A 67 -25.76 -8.79 -6.85
CA ASP A 67 -25.83 -7.79 -7.89
C ASP A 67 -24.53 -6.97 -7.96
N THR A 68 -23.61 -7.47 -8.77
CA THR A 68 -22.41 -6.78 -9.21
C THR A 68 -22.71 -5.87 -10.39
N SER A 69 -23.79 -5.09 -10.31
CA SER A 69 -24.13 -4.11 -11.33
C SER A 69 -23.89 -2.71 -10.79
N ASP A 70 -22.64 -2.26 -10.67
CA ASP A 70 -22.29 -0.83 -10.87
C ASP A 70 -20.77 -0.54 -10.80
N ALA A 71 -19.97 -1.31 -11.50
CA ALA A 71 -18.58 -0.92 -11.76
C ALA A 71 -18.22 -1.09 -13.24
N ARG A 72 -19.17 -0.77 -14.13
CA ARG A 72 -18.88 -0.52 -15.53
C ARG A 72 -18.83 1.00 -15.77
N ALA A 73 -17.79 1.65 -15.30
CA ALA A 73 -17.40 2.95 -15.83
C ALA A 73 -16.93 2.75 -17.27
N ARG A 74 -17.77 3.21 -18.16
CA ARG A 74 -17.67 3.16 -19.62
C ARG A 74 -16.44 3.91 -20.08
N SER A 75 -15.43 3.23 -20.59
CA SER A 75 -14.48 3.81 -21.53
C SER A 75 -15.08 3.70 -22.93
N HIS A 76 -15.88 4.67 -23.33
CA HIS A 76 -16.16 4.90 -24.73
C HIS A 76 -14.96 5.61 -25.34
N HIS A 77 -14.12 4.86 -26.01
CA HIS A 77 -13.12 5.39 -26.92
C HIS A 77 -13.82 5.69 -28.24
N ASP A 78 -13.99 6.96 -28.53
CA ASP A 78 -14.41 7.47 -29.84
C ASP A 78 -13.17 7.66 -30.74
N PRO A 79 -13.05 6.93 -31.86
CA PRO A 79 -11.86 7.00 -32.71
C PRO A 79 -11.90 8.11 -33.77
N SER A 80 -12.59 9.22 -33.55
CA SER A 80 -12.66 10.29 -34.52
C SER A 80 -12.37 11.66 -33.92
N ARG A 81 -11.08 11.98 -33.66
CA ARG A 81 -10.61 13.37 -33.67
C ARG A 81 -9.17 13.50 -34.15
N THR A 82 -9.13 13.97 -35.36
CA THR A 82 -8.09 14.57 -36.20
C THR A 82 -7.05 15.40 -35.44
N SER A 83 -5.82 15.21 -35.89
CA SER A 83 -4.61 15.98 -35.62
C SER A 83 -4.79 17.51 -35.76
N LEU A 84 -4.20 18.27 -34.84
CA LEU A 84 -3.74 19.64 -35.04
C LEU A 84 -2.44 19.94 -34.26
N PRO A 85 -1.67 20.99 -34.68
CA PRO A 85 -0.24 20.90 -34.71
C PRO A 85 0.53 21.49 -33.52
N ILE A 86 1.80 21.13 -33.49
CA ILE A 86 2.88 21.56 -32.60
C ILE A 86 2.98 23.09 -32.51
N GLY A 87 2.84 23.61 -31.31
CA GLY A 87 3.24 24.93 -30.91
C GLY A 87 4.09 24.88 -29.65
N SER A 88 5.36 25.21 -29.77
CA SER A 88 6.25 25.38 -28.59
C SER A 88 5.89 26.68 -27.86
N PRO A 89 5.87 26.70 -26.57
CA PRO A 89 6.07 27.93 -25.82
C PRO A 89 7.31 27.89 -24.94
N GLY A 90 7.95 29.02 -24.95
CA GLY A 90 9.21 29.35 -24.34
C GLY A 90 9.25 29.21 -22.80
N SER A 91 10.47 29.01 -22.41
CA SER A 91 11.04 29.10 -21.09
C SER A 91 10.65 30.39 -20.35
N THR A 92 10.02 30.24 -19.17
CA THR A 92 10.17 31.23 -18.09
C THR A 92 10.45 30.48 -16.79
N ALA A 93 11.67 30.60 -16.33
CA ALA A 93 12.17 30.05 -15.07
C ALA A 93 11.52 30.76 -13.88
N GLY A 94 10.54 30.15 -13.25
CA GLY A 94 10.08 30.49 -11.91
C GLY A 94 10.95 29.78 -10.87
N ARG A 95 11.83 30.52 -10.19
CA ARG A 95 12.56 30.06 -9.00
C ARG A 95 11.57 29.87 -7.84
N GLY A 96 10.94 28.71 -7.75
CA GLY A 96 10.25 28.25 -6.56
C GLY A 96 11.29 27.73 -5.55
N SER A 97 11.35 28.36 -4.39
CA SER A 97 12.11 27.93 -3.23
C SER A 97 11.74 26.48 -2.87
N ARG A 98 12.57 25.52 -3.26
CA ARG A 98 12.47 24.14 -2.79
C ARG A 98 12.91 24.15 -1.31
N ARG A 99 11.96 24.08 -0.39
CA ARG A 99 12.25 23.60 0.97
C ARG A 99 12.96 22.26 0.81
N ALA A 100 14.16 22.17 1.33
CA ALA A 100 14.92 20.92 1.41
C ALA A 100 14.14 19.99 2.35
N THR A 101 13.27 19.16 1.80
CA THR A 101 12.75 17.99 2.49
C THR A 101 13.94 17.06 2.65
N THR A 102 14.37 16.86 3.89
CA THR A 102 15.41 15.87 4.21
C THR A 102 14.90 14.53 3.72
N ALA A 103 15.44 14.03 2.62
CA ALA A 103 14.99 12.81 2.00
C ALA A 103 15.13 11.66 3.00
N LEU A 104 14.04 10.94 3.22
CA LEU A 104 14.02 9.76 4.08
C LEU A 104 15.05 8.74 3.56
N PRO A 105 16.00 8.25 4.37
CA PRO A 105 16.94 7.23 3.91
C PRO A 105 16.21 5.91 3.61
N PRO A 106 16.67 5.13 2.62
CA PRO A 106 16.06 3.84 2.32
C PRO A 106 16.15 2.87 3.50
N THR A 107 15.21 1.91 3.60
CA THR A 107 15.14 0.90 4.66
C THR A 107 16.42 0.09 4.81
N SER A 108 17.15 -0.15 3.73
CA SER A 108 18.46 -0.80 3.76
C SER A 108 19.46 -0.05 4.65
N ARG A 109 19.51 1.27 4.54
CA ARG A 109 20.38 2.12 5.39
C ARG A 109 19.92 2.18 6.84
N LEU A 110 18.61 2.09 7.07
CA LEU A 110 18.08 1.99 8.44
C LEU A 110 18.65 0.77 9.15
N VAL A 111 18.59 -0.40 8.50
CA VAL A 111 19.10 -1.66 9.06
C VAL A 111 20.61 -1.61 9.31
N GLU A 112 21.40 -1.07 8.37
CA GLU A 112 22.86 -0.95 8.50
C GLU A 112 23.27 -0.04 9.67
N ARG A 113 22.59 1.09 9.83
CA ARG A 113 22.91 2.07 10.89
C ARG A 113 22.55 1.60 12.29
N THR A 114 21.57 0.70 12.42
CA THR A 114 21.05 0.28 13.72
C THR A 114 21.87 -0.83 14.37
N HIS A 115 22.69 -1.58 13.64
CA HIS A 115 23.44 -2.71 14.22
C HIS A 115 24.49 -2.34 15.28
N ALA A 116 25.02 -1.11 15.24
CA ALA A 116 26.07 -0.65 16.15
C ALA A 116 25.55 0.11 17.40
N ARG A 117 24.24 0.27 17.56
CA ARG A 117 23.62 1.08 18.63
C ARG A 117 22.92 0.24 19.70
N PRO A 118 22.73 0.78 20.91
CA PRO A 118 21.90 0.16 21.95
C PRO A 118 20.48 -0.16 21.41
N GLU A 119 19.87 -1.24 21.92
CA GLU A 119 18.59 -1.72 21.43
C GLU A 119 17.47 -0.66 21.51
N GLY A 120 17.40 0.08 22.61
CA GLY A 120 16.40 1.15 22.78
C GLY A 120 16.50 2.26 21.72
N GLU A 121 17.72 2.69 21.40
CA GLU A 121 17.93 3.71 20.35
C GLU A 121 17.53 3.19 18.96
N ARG A 122 17.83 1.93 18.67
CA ARG A 122 17.46 1.28 17.41
C ARG A 122 15.96 1.23 17.20
N LEU A 123 15.22 0.89 18.24
CA LEU A 123 13.76 0.83 18.21
C LEU A 123 13.17 2.23 17.97
N GLN A 124 13.68 3.23 18.66
CA GLN A 124 13.23 4.61 18.48
C GLN A 124 13.52 5.14 17.07
N GLU A 125 14.72 4.89 16.54
CA GLU A 125 15.10 5.29 15.18
C GLU A 125 14.22 4.60 14.12
N ALA A 126 13.96 3.30 14.27
CA ALA A 126 13.10 2.56 13.36
C ALA A 126 11.64 3.06 13.39
N ARG A 127 11.11 3.36 14.55
CA ARG A 127 9.77 3.94 14.69
C ARG A 127 9.69 5.36 14.14
N ALA A 128 10.72 6.18 14.38
CA ALA A 128 10.83 7.51 13.81
C ALA A 128 10.87 7.45 12.27
N TRP A 129 11.61 6.49 11.71
CA TRP A 129 11.63 6.25 10.27
C TRP A 129 10.25 5.88 9.73
N LEU A 130 9.53 4.93 10.40
CA LEU A 130 8.17 4.57 10.02
C LEU A 130 7.22 5.76 10.07
N ARG A 131 7.27 6.56 11.14
CA ARG A 131 6.45 7.79 11.23
C ARG A 131 6.75 8.75 10.08
N THR A 132 8.03 8.92 9.73
CA THR A 132 8.41 9.78 8.60
C THR A 132 7.92 9.20 7.27
N LEU A 133 7.98 7.87 7.08
CA LEU A 133 7.42 7.21 5.91
C LEU A 133 5.92 7.48 5.79
N LEU A 134 5.17 7.34 6.90
CA LEU A 134 3.73 7.58 6.93
C LEU A 134 3.34 9.05 6.67
N LEU A 135 4.32 9.98 6.76
CA LEU A 135 4.17 11.40 6.39
C LEU A 135 4.48 11.67 4.92
N ASP A 136 5.17 10.75 4.25
CA ASP A 136 5.58 10.89 2.86
C ASP A 136 4.45 10.51 1.89
N ASP A 137 4.60 10.83 0.61
CA ASP A 137 3.71 10.32 -0.42
C ASP A 137 4.20 8.94 -0.86
N PHE A 138 3.50 7.90 -0.43
CA PHE A 138 3.85 6.53 -0.75
C PHE A 138 2.62 5.70 -1.13
N VAL A 139 2.88 4.58 -1.76
CA VAL A 139 1.92 3.53 -2.03
C VAL A 139 2.45 2.21 -1.50
N VAL A 140 1.57 1.31 -1.12
CA VAL A 140 1.90 -0.07 -0.81
C VAL A 140 1.47 -0.94 -1.97
N LEU A 141 2.40 -1.75 -2.47
CA LEU A 141 2.20 -2.65 -3.57
C LEU A 141 2.41 -4.09 -3.10
N ASP A 142 1.57 -4.99 -3.56
CA ASP A 142 1.72 -6.42 -3.39
C ASP A 142 1.40 -7.15 -4.68
N THR A 143 1.96 -8.35 -4.87
CA THR A 143 1.81 -9.13 -6.10
C THR A 143 1.58 -10.60 -5.84
N GLU A 144 0.58 -11.21 -6.54
CA GLU A 144 0.51 -12.65 -6.71
C GLU A 144 1.21 -13.07 -8.00
N THR A 145 1.83 -14.24 -7.99
CA THR A 145 2.75 -14.65 -9.05
C THR A 145 2.58 -16.11 -9.46
N THR A 146 3.06 -16.48 -10.66
CA THR A 146 3.11 -17.88 -11.09
C THR A 146 4.07 -18.74 -10.28
N GLY A 147 4.94 -18.12 -9.46
CA GLY A 147 5.91 -18.80 -8.60
C GLY A 147 7.03 -17.86 -8.14
N LEU A 148 8.10 -18.45 -7.60
CA LEU A 148 9.17 -17.69 -6.93
C LEU A 148 10.47 -17.58 -7.77
N GLY A 149 10.49 -18.15 -8.95
CA GLY A 149 11.71 -18.28 -9.79
C GLY A 149 11.95 -17.06 -10.68
N TYR A 150 13.04 -17.10 -11.43
CA TYR A 150 13.44 -16.02 -12.35
C TYR A 150 12.69 -16.00 -13.68
N ARG A 151 11.76 -16.93 -13.89
CA ARG A 151 10.88 -17.00 -15.07
C ARG A 151 9.41 -16.87 -14.69
N ASP A 152 9.16 -16.68 -13.41
CA ASP A 152 7.80 -16.48 -12.92
C ASP A 152 7.36 -15.02 -13.11
N GLU A 153 6.08 -14.79 -13.18
CA GLU A 153 5.49 -13.49 -13.56
C GLU A 153 4.34 -13.13 -12.63
N VAL A 154 4.05 -11.86 -12.59
CA VAL A 154 2.89 -11.32 -11.87
C VAL A 154 1.61 -11.77 -12.55
N ILE A 155 0.64 -12.24 -11.77
CA ILE A 155 -0.71 -12.60 -12.20
C ILE A 155 -1.81 -11.83 -11.50
N GLU A 156 -1.47 -11.15 -10.42
CA GLU A 156 -2.30 -10.14 -9.78
C GLU A 156 -1.41 -9.07 -9.18
N ILE A 157 -1.85 -7.82 -9.22
CA ILE A 157 -1.17 -6.70 -8.60
C ILE A 157 -2.20 -5.80 -7.93
N GLY A 158 -1.93 -5.43 -6.67
CA GLY A 158 -2.70 -4.50 -5.88
C GLY A 158 -1.83 -3.35 -5.40
N ILE A 159 -2.34 -2.13 -5.51
CA ILE A 159 -1.65 -0.92 -5.04
C ILE A 159 -2.65 -0.11 -4.23
N VAL A 160 -2.30 0.16 -2.97
CA VAL A 160 -3.08 1.02 -2.08
C VAL A 160 -2.27 2.27 -1.73
N ASP A 161 -2.95 3.40 -1.54
CA ASP A 161 -2.29 4.61 -1.07
C ASP A 161 -2.18 4.62 0.46
N ALA A 162 -1.54 5.65 1.00
CA ALA A 162 -1.35 5.82 2.44
C ALA A 162 -2.66 6.04 3.23
N THR A 163 -3.80 6.20 2.57
CA THR A 163 -5.13 6.24 3.20
C THR A 163 -5.80 4.87 3.25
N GLY A 164 -5.21 3.87 2.59
CA GLY A 164 -5.77 2.54 2.39
C GLY A 164 -6.73 2.44 1.21
N ALA A 165 -6.86 3.49 0.40
CA ALA A 165 -7.66 3.44 -0.82
C ALA A 165 -6.90 2.64 -1.90
N VAL A 166 -7.60 1.72 -2.57
CA VAL A 166 -7.06 1.02 -3.74
C VAL A 166 -6.93 2.03 -4.88
N VAL A 167 -5.70 2.29 -5.31
CA VAL A 167 -5.41 3.22 -6.43
C VAL A 167 -5.18 2.47 -7.74
N PHE A 168 -4.85 1.20 -7.66
CA PHE A 168 -4.78 0.30 -8.80
C PHE A 168 -4.93 -1.16 -8.34
N GLU A 169 -5.70 -1.96 -9.09
CA GLU A 169 -5.82 -3.39 -8.90
C GLU A 169 -6.09 -4.05 -10.25
N SER A 170 -5.42 -5.16 -10.53
CA SER A 170 -5.66 -5.92 -11.75
C SER A 170 -5.20 -7.37 -11.63
N LEU A 171 -6.01 -8.30 -12.14
CA LEU A 171 -5.51 -9.59 -12.59
C LEU A 171 -4.65 -9.37 -13.84
N VAL A 172 -3.66 -10.24 -14.03
CA VAL A 172 -2.73 -10.17 -15.16
C VAL A 172 -2.57 -11.56 -15.79
N ARG A 173 -2.83 -11.65 -17.09
CA ARG A 173 -2.64 -12.88 -17.83
C ARG A 173 -1.14 -13.13 -18.06
N PRO A 174 -0.61 -14.26 -17.56
CA PRO A 174 0.81 -14.57 -17.69
C PRO A 174 1.22 -14.85 -19.14
N HIS A 175 2.41 -14.44 -19.51
CA HIS A 175 3.03 -14.71 -20.82
C HIS A 175 3.19 -16.22 -21.06
N ALA A 176 3.54 -16.97 -20.03
CA ALA A 176 3.72 -18.42 -20.10
C ALA A 176 2.40 -19.19 -20.29
N GLY A 177 1.23 -18.55 -20.20
CA GLY A 177 -0.09 -19.16 -20.40
C GLY A 177 -0.43 -20.28 -19.40
N ARG A 178 0.20 -20.29 -18.22
CA ARG A 178 -0.03 -21.30 -17.18
C ARG A 178 0.19 -20.75 -15.79
N VAL A 179 -0.54 -21.29 -14.82
CA VAL A 179 -0.34 -21.09 -13.39
C VAL A 179 -0.03 -22.45 -12.76
N PRO A 180 1.17 -22.65 -12.18
CA PRO A 180 1.51 -23.91 -11.54
C PRO A 180 0.62 -24.18 -10.32
N ALA A 181 0.24 -25.45 -10.10
CA ALA A 181 -0.61 -25.86 -8.99
C ALA A 181 -0.06 -25.48 -7.61
N GLY A 182 1.26 -25.34 -7.49
CA GLY A 182 1.92 -24.86 -6.27
C GLY A 182 1.56 -23.41 -5.96
N ALA A 183 1.52 -22.55 -6.96
CA ALA A 183 1.14 -21.15 -6.84
C ALA A 183 -0.38 -21.04 -6.56
N THR A 184 -1.22 -21.75 -7.36
CA THR A 184 -2.68 -21.79 -7.12
C THR A 184 -3.04 -22.19 -5.68
N ARG A 185 -2.29 -23.10 -5.05
CA ARG A 185 -2.56 -23.46 -3.64
C ARG A 185 -2.31 -22.31 -2.65
N VAL A 186 -1.52 -21.32 -3.03
CA VAL A 186 -1.24 -20.15 -2.18
C VAL A 186 -2.32 -19.08 -2.36
N HIS A 187 -2.54 -18.62 -3.57
CA HIS A 187 -3.43 -17.48 -3.87
C HIS A 187 -4.80 -17.84 -4.47
N GLY A 188 -5.04 -19.12 -4.76
CA GLY A 188 -6.32 -19.60 -5.29
C GLY A 188 -6.56 -19.35 -6.77
N LEU A 189 -5.79 -18.49 -7.43
CA LEU A 189 -5.99 -18.15 -8.85
C LEU A 189 -5.57 -19.28 -9.78
N THR A 190 -6.38 -19.49 -10.82
CA THR A 190 -6.15 -20.49 -11.89
C THR A 190 -6.05 -19.78 -13.24
N MET A 191 -5.59 -20.49 -14.28
CA MET A 191 -5.61 -19.91 -15.64
C MET A 191 -7.01 -19.48 -16.09
N ARG A 192 -8.06 -20.18 -15.62
CA ARG A 192 -9.45 -19.86 -15.95
C ARG A 192 -9.82 -18.45 -15.46
N ASP A 193 -9.34 -18.08 -14.28
CA ASP A 193 -9.59 -16.76 -13.69
C ASP A 193 -8.85 -15.65 -14.46
N LEU A 194 -7.79 -16.00 -15.19
CA LEU A 194 -6.92 -15.09 -15.92
C LEU A 194 -7.18 -15.03 -17.43
N GLU A 195 -8.09 -15.87 -17.98
CA GLU A 195 -8.33 -15.94 -19.43
C GLU A 195 -8.76 -14.61 -20.05
N GLY A 196 -9.59 -13.83 -19.34
CA GLY A 196 -10.05 -12.50 -19.76
C GLY A 196 -9.22 -11.34 -19.22
N ALA A 197 -8.19 -11.63 -18.43
CA ALA A 197 -7.37 -10.59 -17.82
C ALA A 197 -6.44 -9.92 -18.86
N PRO A 198 -6.13 -8.62 -18.67
CA PRO A 198 -5.14 -7.93 -19.48
C PRO A 198 -3.74 -8.55 -19.30
N THR A 199 -2.88 -8.38 -20.27
CA THR A 199 -1.46 -8.73 -20.18
C THR A 199 -0.69 -7.67 -19.37
N TRP A 200 0.53 -8.00 -18.92
CA TRP A 200 1.39 -7.00 -18.30
C TRP A 200 1.66 -5.79 -19.20
N ALA A 201 1.77 -6.00 -20.51
CA ALA A 201 1.97 -4.91 -21.47
C ALA A 201 0.82 -3.90 -21.47
N GLU A 202 -0.39 -4.36 -21.20
CA GLU A 202 -1.61 -3.52 -21.18
C GLU A 202 -1.77 -2.77 -19.85
N VAL A 203 -1.36 -3.36 -18.73
CA VAL A 203 -1.47 -2.71 -17.41
C VAL A 203 -0.24 -1.90 -17.02
N HIS A 204 0.88 -2.08 -17.70
CA HIS A 204 2.18 -1.52 -17.34
C HIS A 204 2.14 -0.01 -17.10
N ASP A 205 1.56 0.75 -18.03
CA ASP A 205 1.53 2.21 -17.93
C ASP A 205 0.64 2.68 -16.77
N ALA A 206 -0.46 1.96 -16.48
CA ALA A 206 -1.32 2.26 -15.33
C ALA A 206 -0.59 1.99 -13.99
N VAL A 207 0.22 0.92 -13.91
CA VAL A 207 1.08 0.66 -12.74
C VAL A 207 2.10 1.77 -12.55
N LEU A 208 2.75 2.24 -13.64
CA LEU A 208 3.67 3.37 -13.57
C LEU A 208 2.97 4.67 -13.12
N ASP A 209 1.75 4.92 -13.59
CA ASP A 209 0.99 6.11 -13.20
C ASP A 209 0.56 6.06 -11.74
N ALA A 210 0.11 4.91 -11.24
CA ALA A 210 -0.27 4.71 -9.84
C ALA A 210 0.91 4.91 -8.87
N THR A 211 2.14 4.69 -9.33
CA THR A 211 3.36 4.79 -8.51
C THR A 211 4.17 6.07 -8.78
N ARG A 212 3.76 6.87 -9.76
CA ARG A 212 4.51 8.04 -10.24
C ARG A 212 4.77 9.07 -9.14
N GLY A 213 6.04 9.35 -8.90
CA GLY A 213 6.47 10.36 -7.92
C GLY A 213 6.29 9.92 -6.47
N ARG A 214 5.81 8.71 -6.22
CA ARG A 214 5.56 8.13 -4.91
C ARG A 214 6.65 7.13 -4.53
N ARG A 215 6.86 6.97 -3.24
CA ARG A 215 7.67 5.89 -2.69
C ARG A 215 6.87 4.59 -2.76
N VAL A 216 7.44 3.52 -3.30
CA VAL A 216 6.80 2.22 -3.37
C VAL A 216 7.23 1.38 -2.16
N VAL A 217 6.28 0.86 -1.43
CA VAL A 217 6.50 -0.01 -0.27
C VAL A 217 5.92 -1.38 -0.58
N ALA A 218 6.61 -2.47 -0.22
CA ALA A 218 6.06 -3.81 -0.29
C ALA A 218 6.50 -4.61 0.95
N TRP A 219 5.74 -5.65 1.32
CA TRP A 219 6.11 -6.43 2.51
C TRP A 219 7.49 -7.04 2.39
N ASN A 220 7.74 -7.75 1.30
CA ASN A 220 9.06 -8.29 0.96
C ASN A 220 9.58 -7.63 -0.32
N ALA A 221 9.82 -6.34 -0.29
CA ALA A 221 10.12 -5.50 -1.43
C ALA A 221 11.11 -6.08 -2.47
N PRO A 222 12.20 -6.77 -2.10
CA PRO A 222 13.08 -7.39 -3.10
C PRO A 222 12.39 -8.44 -3.97
N PHE A 223 11.32 -9.07 -3.47
CA PHE A 223 10.53 -10.03 -4.25
C PHE A 223 9.63 -9.30 -5.24
N ASP A 224 8.80 -8.39 -4.77
CA ASP A 224 7.82 -7.67 -5.60
C ASP A 224 8.53 -6.82 -6.66
N GLU A 225 9.58 -6.09 -6.28
CA GLU A 225 10.42 -5.35 -7.22
C GLU A 225 10.95 -6.24 -8.34
N ARG A 226 11.45 -7.43 -7.99
CA ARG A 226 11.94 -8.39 -8.98
C ARG A 226 10.83 -8.91 -9.87
N MET A 227 9.65 -9.26 -9.33
CA MET A 227 8.53 -9.79 -10.10
C MET A 227 7.97 -8.76 -11.08
N VAL A 228 7.82 -7.51 -10.65
CA VAL A 228 7.42 -6.40 -11.53
C VAL A 228 8.42 -6.18 -12.66
N ARG A 229 9.72 -6.13 -12.34
CA ARG A 229 10.80 -5.97 -13.34
C ARG A 229 10.84 -7.14 -14.32
N GLN A 230 10.65 -8.33 -13.83
CA GLN A 230 10.66 -9.58 -14.59
C GLN A 230 9.47 -9.62 -15.58
N SER A 231 8.27 -9.31 -15.09
CA SER A 231 7.06 -9.24 -15.90
C SER A 231 7.18 -8.13 -16.96
N ALA A 232 7.68 -6.95 -16.60
CA ALA A 232 7.93 -5.90 -17.57
C ALA A 232 8.89 -6.33 -18.68
N THR A 233 9.98 -7.00 -18.31
CA THR A 233 10.98 -7.49 -19.27
C THR A 233 10.41 -8.55 -20.22
N LEU A 234 9.64 -9.51 -19.70
CA LEU A 234 8.99 -10.56 -20.51
C LEU A 234 8.05 -9.99 -21.58
N TRP A 235 7.40 -8.87 -21.28
CA TRP A 235 6.49 -8.17 -22.19
C TRP A 235 7.15 -7.03 -22.96
N GLY A 236 8.50 -6.96 -23.00
CA GLY A 236 9.25 -5.95 -23.74
C GLY A 236 9.07 -4.53 -23.20
N ARG A 237 8.65 -4.38 -21.94
CA ARG A 237 8.50 -3.10 -21.25
C ARG A 237 9.72 -2.84 -20.36
N ARG A 238 9.98 -1.57 -20.06
CA ARG A 238 11.01 -1.17 -19.11
C ARG A 238 10.35 -0.74 -17.80
N GLU A 239 10.69 -1.44 -16.74
CA GLU A 239 10.31 -1.02 -15.40
C GLU A 239 11.01 0.31 -15.07
N ARG A 240 10.23 1.28 -14.56
CA ARG A 240 10.68 2.62 -14.15
C ARG A 240 10.11 3.01 -12.80
N LEU A 241 9.73 2.05 -12.00
CA LEU A 241 9.31 2.31 -10.63
C LEU A 241 10.49 2.87 -9.84
N GLY A 242 10.20 3.77 -8.91
CA GLY A 242 11.18 4.24 -7.94
C GLY A 242 11.71 3.10 -7.06
N GLY A 243 12.69 3.40 -6.21
CA GLY A 243 13.20 2.41 -5.29
C GLY A 243 12.12 1.88 -4.36
N PHE A 244 12.12 0.56 -4.15
CA PHE A 244 11.20 -0.10 -3.25
C PHE A 244 11.70 -0.05 -1.81
N GLU A 245 10.80 0.17 -0.87
CA GLU A 245 11.04 0.11 0.57
C GLU A 245 10.46 -1.17 1.16
N CYS A 246 11.25 -1.86 1.97
CA CYS A 246 10.85 -3.15 2.53
C CYS A 246 10.15 -2.98 3.88
N ALA A 247 8.82 -3.14 3.89
CA ALA A 247 7.99 -3.07 5.08
C ALA A 247 8.39 -4.09 6.16
N MET A 248 8.71 -5.33 5.75
CA MET A 248 9.14 -6.39 6.66
C MET A 248 10.42 -6.00 7.44
N ARG A 249 11.38 -5.34 6.78
CA ARG A 249 12.61 -4.87 7.43
C ARG A 249 12.33 -3.72 8.39
N ALA A 250 11.48 -2.78 7.98
CA ALA A 250 11.07 -1.67 8.83
C ALA A 250 10.32 -2.16 10.08
N TYR A 251 9.35 -3.07 9.90
CA TYR A 251 8.65 -3.75 10.98
C TYR A 251 9.61 -4.46 11.94
N ALA A 252 10.48 -5.32 11.40
CA ALA A 252 11.43 -6.08 12.21
C ALA A 252 12.33 -5.16 13.04
N SER A 253 12.82 -4.05 12.46
CA SER A 253 13.63 -3.06 13.16
C SER A 253 12.84 -2.36 14.26
N ALA A 254 11.59 -1.96 14.01
CA ALA A 254 10.71 -1.32 14.99
C ALA A 254 10.29 -2.24 16.14
N ARG A 255 10.37 -3.57 15.91
CA ARG A 255 10.07 -4.61 16.91
C ARG A 255 11.31 -5.21 17.60
N GLY A 256 12.50 -4.77 17.24
CA GLY A 256 13.75 -5.29 17.79
C GLY A 256 14.08 -6.73 17.35
N LEU A 257 13.48 -7.20 16.27
CA LEU A 257 13.74 -8.53 15.75
C LEU A 257 15.11 -8.60 15.07
N ARG A 258 15.95 -9.57 15.46
CA ARG A 258 17.34 -9.67 14.94
C ARG A 258 17.43 -10.10 13.48
N TYR A 259 16.42 -10.83 12.97
CA TYR A 259 16.41 -11.34 11.59
C TYR A 259 15.07 -10.99 10.96
N GLY A 260 15.11 -10.12 9.97
CA GLY A 260 13.94 -9.48 9.34
C GLY A 260 13.14 -10.39 8.41
N ARG A 261 12.79 -11.60 8.83
CA ARG A 261 11.87 -12.46 8.09
C ARG A 261 10.66 -12.79 8.96
N ALA A 262 9.69 -11.89 8.92
CA ALA A 262 8.37 -12.15 9.47
C ALA A 262 7.39 -12.40 8.32
N LYS A 263 6.52 -13.39 8.46
CA LYS A 263 5.36 -13.52 7.59
C LYS A 263 4.40 -12.37 7.88
N LEU A 264 3.73 -11.86 6.86
CA LEU A 264 2.80 -10.74 6.99
C LEU A 264 1.68 -11.05 7.99
N GLU A 265 1.08 -12.23 7.89
CA GLU A 265 -0.02 -12.66 8.75
C GLU A 265 0.42 -12.75 10.22
N ARG A 266 1.65 -13.20 10.46
CA ARG A 266 2.21 -13.23 11.81
C ARG A 266 2.44 -11.83 12.36
N ALA A 267 2.99 -10.93 11.55
CA ALA A 267 3.20 -9.55 11.93
C ALA A 267 1.87 -8.85 12.22
N ALA A 268 0.85 -9.10 11.39
CA ALA A 268 -0.50 -8.60 11.58
C ALA A 268 -1.10 -9.08 12.91
N ALA A 269 -1.00 -10.39 13.19
CA ALA A 269 -1.47 -10.96 14.46
C ALA A 269 -0.75 -10.35 15.67
N GLU A 270 0.58 -10.17 15.60
CA GLU A 270 1.38 -9.54 16.66
C GLU A 270 1.01 -8.06 16.87
N MET A 271 0.53 -7.38 15.82
CA MET A 271 0.08 -5.99 15.88
C MET A 271 -1.41 -5.84 16.22
N GLY A 272 -2.13 -6.93 16.44
CA GLY A 272 -3.57 -6.91 16.67
C GLY A 272 -4.35 -6.44 15.44
N VAL A 273 -3.80 -6.63 14.26
CA VAL A 273 -4.45 -6.38 12.98
C VAL A 273 -4.96 -7.71 12.47
N LEU A 274 -6.27 -7.83 12.30
CA LEU A 274 -6.88 -9.06 11.77
C LEU A 274 -7.12 -8.89 10.27
N PRO A 275 -6.80 -9.89 9.44
CA PRO A 275 -7.19 -9.89 8.04
C PRO A 275 -8.71 -9.79 7.92
N SER A 276 -9.22 -8.92 7.09
CA SER A 276 -10.65 -8.87 6.79
C SER A 276 -10.98 -9.89 5.73
N GLY A 277 -11.71 -10.94 6.13
CA GLY A 277 -12.33 -11.86 5.21
C GLY A 277 -11.64 -13.22 5.07
N ALA A 278 -12.39 -14.16 4.52
CA ALA A 278 -12.03 -15.58 4.37
C ALA A 278 -11.10 -15.85 3.17
N GLN A 279 -10.69 -14.87 2.42
CA GLN A 279 -9.77 -15.02 1.29
C GLN A 279 -8.42 -14.40 1.63
N ALA A 280 -7.53 -15.24 2.15
CA ALA A 280 -6.10 -14.94 2.22
C ALA A 280 -5.53 -14.84 0.79
N HIS A 281 -4.54 -13.95 0.60
CA HIS A 281 -3.77 -13.83 -0.64
C HIS A 281 -4.55 -13.23 -1.82
N ARG A 282 -5.02 -12.02 -1.64
CA ARG A 282 -5.39 -11.09 -2.70
C ARG A 282 -4.46 -9.88 -2.58
N SER A 283 -3.84 -9.49 -3.67
CA SER A 283 -2.77 -8.49 -3.66
C SER A 283 -3.19 -7.15 -3.06
N SER A 284 -4.40 -6.67 -3.28
CA SER A 284 -4.90 -5.44 -2.64
C SER A 284 -5.14 -5.59 -1.14
N ASP A 285 -5.61 -6.76 -0.69
CA ASP A 285 -5.83 -7.05 0.74
C ASP A 285 -4.49 -7.17 1.47
N ASP A 286 -3.49 -7.83 0.89
CA ASP A 286 -2.16 -7.98 1.47
C ASP A 286 -1.38 -6.65 1.47
N ALA A 287 -1.55 -5.80 0.44
CA ALA A 287 -1.04 -4.44 0.43
C ALA A 287 -1.66 -3.59 1.57
N LEU A 288 -2.97 -3.68 1.76
CA LEU A 288 -3.67 -2.98 2.85
C LEU A 288 -3.25 -3.51 4.23
N LEU A 289 -3.11 -4.83 4.38
CA LEU A 289 -2.62 -5.46 5.60
C LEU A 289 -1.20 -4.97 5.93
N THR A 290 -0.33 -4.88 4.92
CA THR A 290 1.02 -4.32 5.05
C THR A 290 0.99 -2.89 5.56
N LEU A 291 0.16 -2.02 4.97
CA LEU A 291 -0.01 -0.63 5.41
C LEU A 291 -0.37 -0.57 6.90
N GLN A 292 -1.32 -1.36 7.33
CA GLN A 292 -1.81 -1.33 8.71
C GLN A 292 -0.79 -1.86 9.72
N VAL A 293 -0.04 -2.91 9.35
CA VAL A 293 1.08 -3.38 10.17
C VAL A 293 2.10 -2.27 10.37
N LEU A 294 2.42 -1.50 9.31
CA LEU A 294 3.35 -0.37 9.40
C LEU A 294 2.81 0.74 10.31
N MET A 295 1.53 1.10 10.15
CA MET A 295 0.88 2.11 11.00
C MET A 295 0.93 1.72 12.47
N ARG A 296 0.65 0.46 12.80
CA ARG A 296 0.73 -0.06 14.17
C ARG A 296 2.16 -0.15 14.69
N ALA A 297 3.11 -0.55 13.86
CA ALA A 297 4.52 -0.64 14.26
C ALA A 297 5.18 0.72 14.50
N ALA A 298 4.66 1.80 13.92
CA ALA A 298 5.12 3.17 14.14
C ALA A 298 4.81 3.69 15.55
N VAL A 299 3.82 3.10 16.23
CA VAL A 299 3.39 3.48 17.59
C VAL A 299 4.09 2.59 18.62
N PRO A 300 4.58 3.14 19.76
CA PRO A 300 5.03 2.30 20.88
C PRO A 300 3.88 1.39 21.33
N LEU A 301 4.17 0.11 21.58
CA LEU A 301 3.21 -0.71 22.29
C LEU A 301 3.07 -0.11 23.69
N GLY A 302 1.89 0.38 24.02
CA GLY A 302 1.60 0.83 25.37
C GLY A 302 2.05 -0.24 26.35
N SER A 303 2.65 0.16 27.46
CA SER A 303 3.11 -0.69 28.56
C SER A 303 1.92 -1.35 29.29
N GLY A 304 0.97 -1.87 28.55
CA GLY A 304 -0.22 -2.57 28.98
C GLY A 304 0.08 -4.04 29.23
N GLY A 305 0.34 -4.40 30.48
CA GLY A 305 0.05 -5.71 31.07
C GLY A 305 0.85 -6.90 30.55
N ARG A 306 1.97 -7.20 31.21
CA ARG A 306 2.35 -8.62 31.42
C ARG A 306 1.48 -9.23 32.49
#